data_1e115bd28d36078f9883cd21d5f16f9a
#
_entry.id   1e115bd28d36078f9883cd21d5f16f9a
#
_cell.length_a   1.000
_cell.length_b   1.000
_cell.length_c   1.000
_cell.angle_alpha   90.00
_cell.angle_beta   90.00
_cell.angle_gamma   90.00
#
_symmetry.space_group_name_H-M   'P 1'
#
loop_
_entity.id
_entity.type
_entity.pdbx_description
1 polymer ?
#
loop_
_entity_poly.entity_id
_entity_poly.type
_entity_poly.pdbx_seq_one_letter_code
_entity_poly.pdbx_strand_id
1 'polypeptide(L)'
;MNASHSQTDAAAAAANRPEGIIIARDVHKWFGQLHVLRGIDLTVKAGEVVVIFGASGSGKSTFIRTINRLEEHQRGEIIVDGIELTNDIRNIAAIRSEIGMVFQSFNLFPHLTALQNITLAPMRVRKYSRAEADTVGMKLLNRVGIPEQAHKYPAQLSGGQQQRVAIARALAMNPKIMLFDEPTSALDPEMISEVLDVMKGLATETGMTMICVTHEMGFARAVANRMVFFDEGKIVEVGPPSQIFEAPQQERTKQFLSQILH
;
A
#
# COMPACT_ATOMS: atom_id res chain seq x y z
N MET A 1 -6.50 36.10 -33.36
CA MET A 1 -5.16 35.55 -33.09
C MET A 1 -4.97 35.29 -31.60
N ASN A 2 -5.63 34.32 -30.96
CA ASN A 2 -5.47 34.04 -29.51
C ASN A 2 -5.74 32.56 -29.10
N ALA A 3 -5.59 31.62 -30.06
CA ALA A 3 -5.83 30.19 -29.73
C ALA A 3 -4.54 29.35 -29.64
N SER A 4 -3.37 29.90 -29.95
CA SER A 4 -2.11 29.13 -29.99
C SER A 4 -1.28 29.17 -28.71
N HIS A 5 -1.56 30.09 -27.76
CA HIS A 5 -0.79 30.19 -26.50
C HIS A 5 -1.27 29.23 -25.40
N SER A 6 -2.56 28.82 -25.40
CA SER A 6 -3.09 27.92 -24.37
C SER A 6 -2.69 26.44 -24.55
N GLN A 7 -2.37 26.01 -25.76
CA GLN A 7 -1.94 24.62 -26.03
C GLN A 7 -0.46 24.40 -25.73
N THR A 8 0.39 25.40 -25.86
CA THR A 8 1.81 25.33 -25.52
C THR A 8 2.05 25.31 -24.02
N ASP A 9 1.26 26.04 -23.23
CA ASP A 9 1.37 26.05 -21.77
C ASP A 9 0.88 24.76 -21.14
N ALA A 10 -0.16 24.14 -21.71
CA ALA A 10 -0.64 22.83 -21.26
C ALA A 10 0.33 21.69 -21.60
N ALA A 11 1.01 21.75 -22.75
CA ALA A 11 2.02 20.78 -23.14
C ALA A 11 3.32 20.93 -22.33
N ALA A 12 3.73 22.16 -22.00
CA ALA A 12 4.88 22.43 -21.14
C ALA A 12 4.63 22.01 -19.68
N ALA A 13 3.40 22.18 -19.17
CA ALA A 13 3.01 21.71 -17.86
C ALA A 13 2.93 20.18 -17.77
N ALA A 14 2.61 19.49 -18.87
CA ALA A 14 2.60 18.02 -18.95
C ALA A 14 4.03 17.44 -19.00
N ALA A 15 4.99 18.12 -19.62
CA ALA A 15 6.38 17.67 -19.75
C ALA A 15 7.18 17.76 -18.42
N ASN A 16 6.69 18.47 -17.41
CA ASN A 16 7.37 18.65 -16.11
C ASN A 16 6.66 17.93 -14.95
N ARG A 17 5.74 16.98 -15.23
CA ARG A 17 5.20 16.12 -14.17
C ARG A 17 6.25 15.10 -13.79
N PRO A 18 6.63 14.99 -12.50
CA PRO A 18 7.52 13.92 -12.06
C PRO A 18 6.92 12.58 -12.44
N GLU A 19 7.70 11.73 -13.11
CA GLU A 19 7.28 10.38 -13.49
C GLU A 19 7.05 9.53 -12.25
N GLY A 20 5.81 9.46 -11.76
CA GLY A 20 5.42 8.65 -10.63
C GLY A 20 3.99 8.15 -10.75
N ILE A 21 3.75 6.90 -10.35
CA ILE A 21 2.40 6.36 -10.26
C ILE A 21 1.68 6.88 -9.01
N ILE A 22 2.43 7.23 -7.95
CA ILE A 22 1.94 7.94 -6.77
C ILE A 22 2.81 9.18 -6.57
N ILE A 23 2.19 10.34 -6.43
CA ILE A 23 2.85 11.61 -6.17
C ILE A 23 2.14 12.27 -5.00
N ALA A 24 2.84 12.49 -3.90
CA ALA A 24 2.40 13.27 -2.76
C ALA A 24 3.26 14.53 -2.67
N ARG A 25 2.64 15.71 -2.53
CA ARG A 25 3.31 17.01 -2.41
C ARG A 25 2.75 17.80 -1.25
N ASP A 26 3.60 18.20 -0.33
CA ASP A 26 3.28 19.02 0.85
C ASP A 26 2.02 18.51 1.58
N VAL A 27 1.91 17.18 1.77
CA VAL A 27 0.70 16.57 2.33
C VAL A 27 0.64 16.77 3.82
N HIS A 28 -0.44 17.38 4.28
CA HIS A 28 -0.73 17.61 5.69
C HIS A 28 -2.04 16.97 6.11
N LYS A 29 -2.04 16.39 7.32
CA LYS A 29 -3.21 15.79 7.95
C LYS A 29 -3.32 16.20 9.41
N TRP A 30 -4.52 16.64 9.78
CA TRP A 30 -4.88 16.92 11.17
C TRP A 30 -6.04 16.01 11.62
N PHE A 31 -6.00 15.58 12.87
CA PHE A 31 -7.13 15.05 13.62
C PHE A 31 -7.47 16.04 14.72
N GLY A 32 -8.50 16.87 14.51
CA GLY A 32 -8.77 18.03 15.35
C GLY A 32 -7.57 18.97 15.36
N GLN A 33 -6.95 19.18 16.52
CA GLN A 33 -5.77 20.04 16.69
C GLN A 33 -4.44 19.26 16.49
N LEU A 34 -4.48 17.93 16.47
CA LEU A 34 -3.28 17.11 16.33
C LEU A 34 -2.81 17.08 14.86
N HIS A 35 -1.65 17.67 14.60
CA HIS A 35 -1.00 17.68 13.28
C HIS A 35 -0.19 16.39 13.09
N VAL A 36 -0.73 15.42 12.37
CA VAL A 36 -0.16 14.06 12.23
C VAL A 36 0.77 13.95 11.03
N LEU A 37 0.40 14.51 9.85
CA LEU A 37 1.31 14.59 8.69
C LEU A 37 1.69 16.04 8.48
N ARG A 38 2.99 16.31 8.34
CA ARG A 38 3.57 17.65 8.42
C ARG A 38 4.39 17.99 7.19
N GLY A 39 3.74 18.01 6.01
CA GLY A 39 4.39 18.29 4.73
C GLY A 39 5.13 17.07 4.21
N ILE A 40 4.38 16.05 3.78
CA ILE A 40 4.95 14.84 3.21
C ILE A 40 5.12 15.00 1.70
N ASP A 41 6.36 14.87 1.25
CA ASP A 41 6.73 14.81 -0.16
C ASP A 41 7.26 13.41 -0.50
N LEU A 42 6.56 12.67 -1.35
CA LEU A 42 6.97 11.35 -1.79
C LEU A 42 6.46 11.06 -3.21
N THR A 43 7.37 10.66 -4.08
CA THR A 43 7.01 10.15 -5.41
C THR A 43 7.40 8.68 -5.49
N VAL A 44 6.47 7.82 -5.95
CA VAL A 44 6.70 6.39 -6.15
C VAL A 44 6.57 6.07 -7.64
N LYS A 45 7.55 5.37 -8.19
CA LYS A 45 7.56 4.96 -9.60
C LYS A 45 6.75 3.69 -9.80
N ALA A 46 6.26 3.48 -11.03
CA ALA A 46 5.60 2.22 -11.38
C ALA A 46 6.58 1.05 -11.21
N GLY A 47 6.11 -0.03 -10.60
CA GLY A 47 6.93 -1.22 -10.29
C GLY A 47 7.89 -1.04 -9.12
N GLU A 48 7.90 0.11 -8.45
CA GLU A 48 8.77 0.35 -7.29
C GLU A 48 8.16 -0.25 -6.01
N VAL A 49 9.00 -0.90 -5.20
CA VAL A 49 8.67 -1.35 -3.84
C VAL A 49 9.28 -0.36 -2.85
N VAL A 50 8.41 0.39 -2.18
CA VAL A 50 8.79 1.36 -1.13
C VAL A 50 8.41 0.79 0.23
N VAL A 51 9.37 0.71 1.15
CA VAL A 51 9.11 0.33 2.54
C VAL A 51 9.17 1.57 3.42
N ILE A 52 8.08 1.83 4.14
CA ILE A 52 7.96 2.90 5.13
C ILE A 52 8.14 2.32 6.51
N PHE A 53 9.06 2.86 7.30
CA PHE A 53 9.36 2.41 8.65
C PHE A 53 9.54 3.60 9.60
N GLY A 54 9.55 3.35 10.91
CA GLY A 54 9.69 4.40 11.94
C GLY A 54 8.86 4.12 13.18
N ALA A 55 8.96 4.99 14.19
CA ALA A 55 8.31 4.82 15.48
C ALA A 55 6.79 4.68 15.38
N SER A 56 6.15 3.98 16.33
CA SER A 56 4.69 3.95 16.45
C SER A 56 4.15 5.38 16.64
N GLY A 57 3.02 5.68 15.98
CA GLY A 57 2.43 7.03 16.03
C GLY A 57 3.12 8.08 15.15
N SER A 58 4.18 7.75 14.40
CA SER A 58 4.87 8.72 13.53
C SER A 58 4.08 9.14 12.28
N GLY A 59 2.89 8.58 12.02
CA GLY A 59 2.03 8.96 10.90
C GLY A 59 2.06 8.03 9.69
N LYS A 60 2.82 6.91 9.71
CA LYS A 60 2.97 5.96 8.58
C LYS A 60 1.63 5.43 8.06
N SER A 61 0.83 4.82 8.94
CA SER A 61 -0.49 4.28 8.59
C SER A 61 -1.44 5.38 8.13
N THR A 62 -1.37 6.57 8.75
CA THR A 62 -2.16 7.72 8.31
C THR A 62 -1.79 8.12 6.90
N PHE A 63 -0.48 8.21 6.57
CA PHE A 63 -0.03 8.56 5.23
C PHE A 63 -0.49 7.55 4.17
N ILE A 64 -0.28 6.25 4.40
CA ILE A 64 -0.70 5.24 3.42
C ILE A 64 -2.22 5.23 3.20
N ARG A 65 -3.01 5.54 4.23
CA ARG A 65 -4.48 5.68 4.14
C ARG A 65 -4.93 6.96 3.45
N THR A 66 -4.10 7.99 3.35
CA THR A 66 -4.44 9.15 2.53
C THR A 66 -4.36 8.85 1.02
N ILE A 67 -3.50 7.93 0.60
CA ILE A 67 -3.30 7.59 -0.82
C ILE A 67 -4.57 7.00 -1.47
N ASN A 68 -5.38 6.25 -0.72
CA ASN A 68 -6.65 5.68 -1.20
C ASN A 68 -7.89 6.39 -0.64
N ARG A 69 -7.71 7.56 -0.04
CA ARG A 69 -8.78 8.38 0.56
C ARG A 69 -9.56 7.67 1.67
N LEU A 70 -8.97 6.71 2.39
CA LEU A 70 -9.53 6.22 3.65
C LEU A 70 -9.37 7.28 4.75
N GLU A 71 -8.29 8.06 4.68
CA GLU A 71 -8.10 9.28 5.47
C GLU A 71 -8.05 10.49 4.54
N GLU A 72 -8.73 11.54 4.91
CA GLU A 72 -8.72 12.81 4.18
C GLU A 72 -7.53 13.66 4.62
N HIS A 73 -6.65 14.08 3.69
CA HIS A 73 -5.68 15.13 3.94
C HIS A 73 -6.32 16.50 3.77
N GLN A 74 -5.88 17.50 4.53
CA GLN A 74 -6.48 18.84 4.50
C GLN A 74 -5.67 19.85 3.68
N ARG A 75 -4.38 19.56 3.42
CA ARG A 75 -3.50 20.39 2.60
C ARG A 75 -2.53 19.52 1.81
N GLY A 76 -2.07 20.03 0.68
CA GLY A 76 -1.18 19.35 -0.25
C GLY A 76 -1.93 18.66 -1.38
N GLU A 77 -1.21 17.95 -2.19
CA GLU A 77 -1.71 17.26 -3.38
C GLU A 77 -1.32 15.78 -3.34
N ILE A 78 -2.24 14.90 -3.71
CA ILE A 78 -1.95 13.48 -3.96
C ILE A 78 -2.48 13.13 -5.35
N ILE A 79 -1.60 12.59 -6.20
CA ILE A 79 -1.96 12.08 -7.53
C ILE A 79 -1.67 10.58 -7.54
N VAL A 80 -2.62 9.78 -8.02
CA VAL A 80 -2.49 8.33 -8.15
C VAL A 80 -2.86 7.93 -9.58
N ASP A 81 -1.95 7.28 -10.26
CA ASP A 81 -2.10 6.84 -11.67
C ASP A 81 -2.62 7.99 -12.58
N GLY A 82 -2.06 9.19 -12.38
CA GLY A 82 -2.43 10.41 -13.11
C GLY A 82 -3.75 11.07 -12.69
N ILE A 83 -4.47 10.50 -11.71
CA ILE A 83 -5.72 11.06 -11.17
C ILE A 83 -5.43 11.80 -9.87
N GLU A 84 -5.74 13.08 -9.81
CA GLU A 84 -5.65 13.86 -8.58
C GLU A 84 -6.75 13.43 -7.58
N LEU A 85 -6.34 13.21 -6.34
CA LEU A 85 -7.22 12.79 -5.25
C LEU A 85 -8.02 13.99 -4.71
N THR A 86 -9.19 14.20 -5.26
CA THR A 86 -10.12 15.26 -4.86
C THR A 86 -11.27 14.71 -4.01
N ASN A 87 -12.25 15.56 -3.67
CA ASN A 87 -13.49 15.16 -3.00
C ASN A 87 -14.54 14.61 -3.98
N ASP A 88 -14.27 14.52 -5.27
CA ASP A 88 -15.18 13.89 -6.24
C ASP A 88 -15.23 12.37 -6.01
N ILE A 89 -16.43 11.87 -5.71
CA ILE A 89 -16.68 10.44 -5.45
C ILE A 89 -16.24 9.58 -6.64
N ARG A 90 -16.35 10.07 -7.87
CA ARG A 90 -15.94 9.32 -9.09
C ARG A 90 -14.42 9.14 -9.13
N ASN A 91 -13.65 10.18 -8.79
CA ASN A 91 -12.20 10.11 -8.70
C ASN A 91 -11.76 9.14 -7.60
N ILE A 92 -12.41 9.19 -6.44
CA ILE A 92 -12.14 8.27 -5.33
C ILE A 92 -12.42 6.81 -5.76
N ALA A 93 -13.54 6.56 -6.43
CA ALA A 93 -13.89 5.21 -6.89
C ALA A 93 -12.91 4.69 -7.95
N ALA A 94 -12.50 5.55 -8.90
CA ALA A 94 -11.51 5.21 -9.91
C ALA A 94 -10.15 4.86 -9.26
N ILE A 95 -9.64 5.69 -8.36
CA ILE A 95 -8.40 5.45 -7.62
C ILE A 95 -8.48 4.15 -6.82
N ARG A 96 -9.57 3.92 -6.07
CA ARG A 96 -9.75 2.70 -5.26
C ARG A 96 -9.86 1.44 -6.10
N SER A 97 -10.24 1.52 -7.36
CA SER A 97 -10.27 0.36 -8.26
C SER A 97 -8.88 -0.08 -8.70
N GLU A 98 -7.90 0.83 -8.68
CA GLU A 98 -6.51 0.59 -9.07
C GLU A 98 -5.58 0.32 -7.87
N ILE A 99 -6.11 0.43 -6.64
CA ILE A 99 -5.36 0.22 -5.39
C ILE A 99 -5.92 -0.98 -4.62
N GLY A 100 -5.10 -1.98 -4.37
CA GLY A 100 -5.35 -2.99 -3.36
C GLY A 100 -4.79 -2.55 -2.01
N MET A 101 -5.56 -2.74 -0.93
CA MET A 101 -5.08 -2.44 0.43
C MET A 101 -5.25 -3.62 1.36
N VAL A 102 -4.18 -3.90 2.10
CA VAL A 102 -4.09 -4.94 3.13
C VAL A 102 -3.82 -4.25 4.46
N PHE A 103 -4.65 -4.54 5.46
CA PHE A 103 -4.62 -3.92 6.78
C PHE A 103 -3.95 -4.82 7.82
N GLN A 104 -3.56 -4.24 8.93
CA GLN A 104 -3.09 -4.93 10.13
C GLN A 104 -4.14 -5.92 10.66
N SER A 105 -5.40 -5.49 10.78
CA SER A 105 -6.53 -6.37 11.06
C SER A 105 -7.08 -6.85 9.73
N PHE A 106 -7.24 -8.13 9.55
CA PHE A 106 -7.55 -8.79 8.26
C PHE A 106 -8.81 -8.23 7.56
N ASN A 107 -9.76 -7.69 8.34
CA ASN A 107 -10.99 -7.04 7.88
C ASN A 107 -11.81 -7.92 6.91
N LEU A 108 -11.81 -9.24 7.14
CA LEU A 108 -12.64 -10.17 6.38
C LEU A 108 -14.10 -10.06 6.82
N PHE A 109 -15.00 -10.26 5.87
CA PHE A 109 -16.43 -10.38 6.17
C PHE A 109 -16.68 -11.71 6.88
N PRO A 110 -17.08 -11.72 8.18
CA PRO A 110 -17.15 -12.96 8.98
C PRO A 110 -18.24 -13.93 8.52
N HIS A 111 -19.25 -13.43 7.83
CA HIS A 111 -20.38 -14.22 7.28
C HIS A 111 -20.14 -14.76 5.86
N LEU A 112 -18.96 -14.47 5.28
CA LEU A 112 -18.56 -14.96 3.97
C LEU A 112 -17.39 -15.94 4.10
N THR A 113 -17.36 -16.95 3.22
CA THR A 113 -16.20 -17.85 3.13
C THR A 113 -14.97 -17.14 2.59
N ALA A 114 -13.79 -17.76 2.64
CA ALA A 114 -12.56 -17.22 2.06
C ALA A 114 -12.75 -16.88 0.58
N LEU A 115 -13.28 -17.80 -0.23
CA LEU A 115 -13.55 -17.56 -1.65
C LEU A 115 -14.57 -16.42 -1.85
N GLN A 116 -15.63 -16.37 -1.05
CA GLN A 116 -16.64 -15.30 -1.15
C GLN A 116 -16.08 -13.93 -0.77
N ASN A 117 -15.16 -13.85 0.22
CA ASN A 117 -14.44 -12.62 0.55
C ASN A 117 -13.64 -12.09 -0.64
N ILE A 118 -13.01 -12.98 -1.40
CA ILE A 118 -12.19 -12.63 -2.57
C ILE A 118 -13.07 -12.22 -3.75
N THR A 119 -14.16 -12.94 -4.00
CA THR A 119 -14.98 -12.79 -5.23
C THR A 119 -16.01 -11.67 -5.16
N LEU A 120 -16.34 -11.16 -3.97
CA LEU A 120 -17.37 -10.14 -3.77
C LEU A 120 -17.10 -8.86 -4.59
N ALA A 121 -15.89 -8.30 -4.49
CA ALA A 121 -15.54 -7.05 -5.17
C ALA A 121 -15.50 -7.19 -6.70
N PRO A 122 -14.86 -8.21 -7.30
CA PRO A 122 -14.94 -8.46 -8.74
C PRO A 122 -16.37 -8.55 -9.29
N MET A 123 -17.25 -9.26 -8.59
CA MET A 123 -18.66 -9.35 -9.01
C MET A 123 -19.39 -8.01 -8.91
N ARG A 124 -19.18 -7.24 -7.85
CA ARG A 124 -19.89 -5.98 -7.62
C ARG A 124 -19.37 -4.83 -8.47
N VAL A 125 -18.05 -4.71 -8.59
CA VAL A 125 -17.39 -3.57 -9.22
C VAL A 125 -17.03 -3.86 -10.68
N ARG A 126 -16.39 -5.00 -10.98
CA ARG A 126 -15.96 -5.39 -12.33
C ARG A 126 -17.06 -6.12 -13.11
N LYS A 127 -18.22 -6.41 -12.47
CA LYS A 127 -19.38 -7.10 -13.06
C LYS A 127 -19.08 -8.51 -13.56
N TYR A 128 -18.09 -9.19 -12.96
CA TYR A 128 -17.82 -10.59 -13.28
C TYR A 128 -19.02 -11.45 -12.95
N SER A 129 -19.28 -12.45 -13.79
CA SER A 129 -20.18 -13.55 -13.45
C SER A 129 -19.64 -14.33 -12.25
N ARG A 130 -20.49 -15.11 -11.60
CA ARG A 130 -20.09 -15.95 -10.48
C ARG A 130 -18.97 -16.91 -10.88
N ALA A 131 -19.08 -17.56 -12.02
CA ALA A 131 -18.10 -18.53 -12.50
C ALA A 131 -16.72 -17.89 -12.77
N GLU A 132 -16.71 -16.72 -13.41
CA GLU A 132 -15.47 -15.95 -13.64
C GLU A 132 -14.82 -15.53 -12.31
N ALA A 133 -15.61 -15.00 -11.38
CA ALA A 133 -15.11 -14.57 -10.08
C ALA A 133 -14.57 -15.74 -9.27
N ASP A 134 -15.25 -16.89 -9.25
CA ASP A 134 -14.81 -18.10 -8.56
C ASP A 134 -13.49 -18.64 -9.18
N THR A 135 -13.36 -18.60 -10.51
CA THR A 135 -12.12 -18.98 -11.20
C THR A 135 -10.95 -18.08 -10.79
N VAL A 136 -11.14 -16.75 -10.79
CA VAL A 136 -10.14 -15.79 -10.33
C VAL A 136 -9.83 -16.01 -8.85
N GLY A 137 -10.85 -16.17 -8.01
CA GLY A 137 -10.70 -16.38 -6.57
C GLY A 137 -9.88 -17.63 -6.24
N MET A 138 -10.17 -18.75 -6.91
CA MET A 138 -9.40 -19.98 -6.73
C MET A 138 -7.94 -19.85 -7.20
N LYS A 139 -7.71 -19.18 -8.33
CA LYS A 139 -6.34 -18.86 -8.79
C LYS A 139 -5.56 -18.07 -7.76
N LEU A 140 -6.20 -17.08 -7.11
CA LEU A 140 -5.57 -16.26 -6.08
C LEU A 140 -5.34 -17.03 -4.78
N LEU A 141 -6.28 -17.89 -4.35
CA LEU A 141 -6.07 -18.79 -3.21
C LEU A 141 -4.90 -19.74 -3.43
N ASN A 142 -4.75 -20.27 -4.66
CA ASN A 142 -3.57 -21.06 -5.03
C ASN A 142 -2.29 -20.23 -4.94
N ARG A 143 -2.32 -18.98 -5.43
CA ARG A 143 -1.15 -18.08 -5.39
C ARG A 143 -0.70 -17.76 -3.97
N VAL A 144 -1.62 -17.62 -3.03
CA VAL A 144 -1.30 -17.39 -1.62
C VAL A 144 -1.16 -18.69 -0.81
N GLY A 145 -1.17 -19.87 -1.47
CA GLY A 145 -0.86 -21.17 -0.90
C GLY A 145 -1.92 -21.75 0.05
N ILE A 146 -3.21 -21.41 -0.13
CA ILE A 146 -4.31 -21.90 0.72
C ILE A 146 -5.60 -22.27 -0.05
N PRO A 147 -5.53 -22.98 -1.19
CA PRO A 147 -6.72 -23.29 -1.99
C PRO A 147 -7.73 -24.17 -1.22
N GLU A 148 -7.27 -25.03 -0.34
CA GLU A 148 -8.10 -25.92 0.48
C GLU A 148 -8.95 -25.18 1.52
N GLN A 149 -8.64 -23.89 1.77
CA GLN A 149 -9.38 -23.04 2.70
C GLN A 149 -10.58 -22.31 2.05
N ALA A 150 -10.80 -22.49 0.74
CA ALA A 150 -11.77 -21.72 -0.05
C ALA A 150 -13.18 -21.62 0.58
N HIS A 151 -13.64 -22.71 1.18
CA HIS A 151 -15.00 -22.83 1.73
C HIS A 151 -15.09 -22.57 3.24
N LYS A 152 -13.97 -22.27 3.92
CA LYS A 152 -13.96 -21.94 5.33
C LYS A 152 -14.31 -20.49 5.60
N TYR A 153 -14.94 -20.26 6.74
CA TYR A 153 -15.23 -18.92 7.25
C TYR A 153 -14.01 -18.35 8.01
N PRO A 154 -13.87 -17.02 8.15
CA PRO A 154 -12.74 -16.41 8.85
C PRO A 154 -12.45 -16.99 10.24
N ALA A 155 -13.49 -17.28 11.02
CA ALA A 155 -13.33 -17.89 12.36
C ALA A 155 -12.71 -19.30 12.36
N GLN A 156 -12.64 -19.95 11.20
CA GLN A 156 -12.06 -21.30 11.02
C GLN A 156 -10.62 -21.24 10.48
N LEU A 157 -10.08 -20.04 10.26
CA LEU A 157 -8.77 -19.79 9.67
C LEU A 157 -7.81 -19.26 10.74
N SER A 158 -6.53 -19.67 10.66
CA SER A 158 -5.48 -19.04 11.45
C SER A 158 -5.28 -17.57 11.05
N GLY A 159 -4.62 -16.76 11.88
CA GLY A 159 -4.31 -15.37 11.57
C GLY A 159 -3.56 -15.22 10.25
N GLY A 160 -2.52 -16.03 10.01
CA GLY A 160 -1.77 -16.05 8.76
C GLY A 160 -2.61 -16.44 7.54
N GLN A 161 -3.54 -17.41 7.68
CA GLN A 161 -4.48 -17.77 6.63
C GLN A 161 -5.46 -16.62 6.35
N GLN A 162 -6.00 -15.96 7.38
CA GLN A 162 -6.87 -14.80 7.21
C GLN A 162 -6.15 -13.67 6.48
N GLN A 163 -4.89 -13.39 6.81
CA GLN A 163 -4.09 -12.37 6.15
C GLN A 163 -3.82 -12.72 4.68
N ARG A 164 -3.52 -13.99 4.38
CA ARG A 164 -3.36 -14.44 3.00
C ARG A 164 -4.67 -14.34 2.20
N VAL A 165 -5.83 -14.60 2.81
CA VAL A 165 -7.14 -14.29 2.18
C VAL A 165 -7.31 -12.79 1.94
N ALA A 166 -6.91 -11.93 2.89
CA ALA A 166 -6.98 -10.48 2.72
C ALA A 166 -6.08 -9.99 1.56
N ILE A 167 -4.88 -10.56 1.41
CA ILE A 167 -4.00 -10.30 0.26
C ILE A 167 -4.67 -10.75 -1.04
N ALA A 168 -5.18 -11.98 -1.10
CA ALA A 168 -5.88 -12.50 -2.28
C ALA A 168 -7.10 -11.65 -2.65
N ARG A 169 -7.87 -11.18 -1.66
CA ARG A 169 -9.00 -10.26 -1.85
C ARG A 169 -8.55 -8.94 -2.48
N ALA A 170 -7.45 -8.35 -2.00
CA ALA A 170 -6.92 -7.12 -2.56
C ALA A 170 -6.46 -7.30 -4.02
N LEU A 171 -5.81 -8.43 -4.32
CA LEU A 171 -5.36 -8.78 -5.68
C LEU A 171 -6.50 -9.08 -6.65
N ALA A 172 -7.68 -9.47 -6.16
CA ALA A 172 -8.81 -9.88 -7.01
C ALA A 172 -9.36 -8.76 -7.90
N MET A 173 -9.10 -7.51 -7.52
CA MET A 173 -9.42 -6.33 -8.33
C MET A 173 -8.40 -6.06 -9.44
N ASN A 174 -7.33 -6.86 -9.55
CA ASN A 174 -6.19 -6.64 -10.46
C ASN A 174 -5.62 -5.22 -10.35
N PRO A 175 -5.21 -4.80 -9.14
CA PRO A 175 -4.77 -3.43 -8.90
C PRO A 175 -3.38 -3.17 -9.50
N LYS A 176 -3.07 -1.91 -9.83
CA LYS A 176 -1.72 -1.46 -10.23
C LYS A 176 -0.82 -1.23 -9.03
N ILE A 177 -1.41 -0.95 -7.88
CA ILE A 177 -0.72 -0.56 -6.65
C ILE A 177 -1.23 -1.39 -5.49
N MET A 178 -0.32 -1.92 -4.68
CA MET A 178 -0.66 -2.58 -3.42
C MET A 178 -0.13 -1.78 -2.23
N LEU A 179 -1.01 -1.49 -1.30
CA LEU A 179 -0.69 -0.82 -0.03
C LEU A 179 -0.80 -1.85 1.10
N PHE A 180 0.26 -1.97 1.91
CA PHE A 180 0.31 -2.85 3.07
C PHE A 180 0.51 -2.02 4.34
N ASP A 181 -0.45 -2.06 5.25
CA ASP A 181 -0.43 -1.33 6.51
C ASP A 181 -0.19 -2.30 7.67
N GLU A 182 1.07 -2.50 8.01
CA GLU A 182 1.55 -3.41 9.06
C GLU A 182 0.94 -4.83 8.98
N PRO A 183 1.06 -5.53 7.84
CA PRO A 183 0.31 -6.75 7.55
C PRO A 183 0.65 -7.95 8.47
N THR A 184 1.73 -7.88 9.24
CA THR A 184 2.21 -8.97 10.11
C THR A 184 2.04 -8.69 11.60
N SER A 185 1.72 -7.45 11.99
CA SER A 185 1.75 -7.03 13.40
C SER A 185 0.66 -7.66 14.29
N ALA A 186 -0.39 -8.25 13.69
CA ALA A 186 -1.43 -8.99 14.40
C ALA A 186 -1.24 -10.51 14.34
N LEU A 187 -0.07 -11.00 13.90
CA LEU A 187 0.23 -12.41 13.70
C LEU A 187 1.18 -12.94 14.76
N ASP A 188 1.03 -14.21 15.09
CA ASP A 188 2.03 -14.94 15.84
C ASP A 188 3.32 -15.11 15.03
N PRO A 189 4.51 -15.13 15.66
CA PRO A 189 5.80 -15.20 14.95
C PRO A 189 5.92 -16.34 13.95
N GLU A 190 5.31 -17.50 14.23
CA GLU A 190 5.32 -18.66 13.34
C GLU A 190 4.58 -18.43 12.01
N MET A 191 3.60 -17.50 11.98
CA MET A 191 2.78 -17.21 10.82
C MET A 191 3.32 -16.06 9.96
N ILE A 192 4.26 -15.28 10.48
CA ILE A 192 4.81 -14.09 9.80
C ILE A 192 5.52 -14.49 8.51
N SER A 193 6.34 -15.55 8.55
CA SER A 193 7.13 -16.00 7.40
C SER A 193 6.27 -16.32 6.18
N GLU A 194 5.15 -17.02 6.36
CA GLU A 194 4.23 -17.41 5.28
C GLU A 194 3.61 -16.19 4.57
N VAL A 195 3.27 -15.15 5.34
CA VAL A 195 2.71 -13.90 4.78
C VAL A 195 3.80 -13.11 4.06
N LEU A 196 5.00 -13.01 4.65
CA LEU A 196 6.12 -12.32 4.03
C LEU A 196 6.59 -13.00 2.74
N ASP A 197 6.53 -14.33 2.65
CA ASP A 197 6.89 -15.06 1.43
C ASP A 197 5.91 -14.78 0.30
N VAL A 198 4.60 -14.70 0.59
CA VAL A 198 3.61 -14.23 -0.38
C VAL A 198 3.92 -12.80 -0.85
N MET A 199 4.22 -11.88 0.07
CA MET A 199 4.56 -10.50 -0.26
C MET A 199 5.86 -10.39 -1.07
N LYS A 200 6.89 -11.19 -0.76
CA LYS A 200 8.14 -11.28 -1.55
C LYS A 200 7.85 -11.75 -2.98
N GLY A 201 7.05 -12.82 -3.14
CA GLY A 201 6.63 -13.29 -4.46
C GLY A 201 5.90 -12.21 -5.27
N LEU A 202 5.03 -11.41 -4.65
CA LEU A 202 4.38 -10.28 -5.31
C LEU A 202 5.40 -9.21 -5.77
N ALA A 203 6.36 -8.88 -4.92
CA ALA A 203 7.38 -7.87 -5.22
C ALA A 203 8.30 -8.29 -6.38
N THR A 204 8.74 -9.56 -6.40
CA THR A 204 9.79 -10.03 -7.33
C THR A 204 9.25 -10.57 -8.63
N GLU A 205 8.08 -11.21 -8.62
CA GLU A 205 7.55 -11.94 -9.79
C GLU A 205 6.65 -11.09 -10.69
N THR A 206 6.03 -10.02 -10.15
CA THR A 206 4.98 -9.30 -10.87
C THR A 206 5.35 -7.89 -11.31
N GLY A 207 6.43 -7.33 -10.78
CA GLY A 207 6.75 -5.92 -11.01
C GLY A 207 5.66 -4.96 -10.48
N MET A 208 4.91 -5.40 -9.46
CA MET A 208 3.82 -4.62 -8.87
C MET A 208 4.36 -3.45 -8.05
N THR A 209 3.73 -2.30 -8.19
CA THR A 209 4.04 -1.16 -7.32
C THR A 209 3.54 -1.45 -5.91
N MET A 210 4.41 -1.34 -4.92
CA MET A 210 4.05 -1.64 -3.53
C MET A 210 4.51 -0.54 -2.59
N ILE A 211 3.65 -0.15 -1.64
CA ILE A 211 4.05 0.60 -0.45
C ILE A 211 3.74 -0.26 0.77
N CYS A 212 4.76 -0.58 1.55
CA CYS A 212 4.65 -1.44 2.72
C CYS A 212 5.05 -0.66 3.98
N VAL A 213 4.11 -0.44 4.89
CA VAL A 213 4.41 -0.03 6.26
C VAL A 213 4.69 -1.30 7.05
N THR A 214 5.91 -1.46 7.56
CA THR A 214 6.30 -2.67 8.29
C THR A 214 7.47 -2.44 9.23
N HIS A 215 7.57 -3.30 10.25
CA HIS A 215 8.73 -3.44 11.14
C HIS A 215 9.62 -4.63 10.76
N GLU A 216 9.27 -5.38 9.72
CA GLU A 216 10.00 -6.56 9.25
C GLU A 216 11.24 -6.13 8.43
N MET A 217 12.34 -5.83 9.11
CA MET A 217 13.55 -5.30 8.45
C MET A 217 14.22 -6.30 7.50
N GLY A 218 14.10 -7.61 7.79
CA GLY A 218 14.54 -8.67 6.87
C GLY A 218 13.79 -8.67 5.54
N PHE A 219 12.48 -8.46 5.58
CA PHE A 219 11.67 -8.29 4.38
C PHE A 219 12.07 -7.01 3.63
N ALA A 220 12.19 -5.87 4.34
CA ALA A 220 12.59 -4.60 3.73
C ALA A 220 13.94 -4.73 2.99
N ARG A 221 14.93 -5.37 3.61
CA ARG A 221 16.26 -5.60 3.00
C ARG A 221 16.17 -6.46 1.74
N ALA A 222 15.26 -7.43 1.71
CA ALA A 222 15.15 -8.39 0.60
C ALA A 222 14.45 -7.83 -0.63
N VAL A 223 13.45 -6.93 -0.48
CA VAL A 223 12.58 -6.55 -1.59
C VAL A 223 12.48 -5.05 -1.86
N ALA A 224 12.83 -4.19 -0.91
CA ALA A 224 12.67 -2.75 -1.10
C ALA A 224 13.65 -2.20 -2.14
N ASN A 225 13.13 -1.43 -3.08
CA ASN A 225 13.95 -0.56 -3.92
C ASN A 225 14.38 0.68 -3.14
N ARG A 226 13.50 1.16 -2.26
CA ARG A 226 13.71 2.35 -1.44
C ARG A 226 13.03 2.22 -0.08
N MET A 227 13.71 2.72 0.94
CA MET A 227 13.19 2.80 2.30
C MET A 227 12.97 4.26 2.69
N VAL A 228 11.90 4.51 3.44
CA VAL A 228 11.47 5.84 3.87
C VAL A 228 11.29 5.83 5.38
N PHE A 229 12.13 6.58 6.08
CA PHE A 229 12.05 6.71 7.53
C PHE A 229 11.11 7.84 7.94
N PHE A 230 10.07 7.49 8.68
CA PHE A 230 9.09 8.43 9.24
C PHE A 230 9.35 8.67 10.72
N ASP A 231 9.40 9.94 11.11
CA ASP A 231 9.37 10.35 12.51
C ASP A 231 8.62 11.66 12.70
N GLU A 232 7.83 11.78 13.76
CA GLU A 232 7.03 12.97 14.13
C GLU A 232 6.22 13.60 12.98
N GLY A 233 5.64 12.77 12.13
CA GLY A 233 4.81 13.22 11.00
C GLY A 233 5.59 13.72 9.79
N LYS A 234 6.89 13.45 9.69
CA LYS A 234 7.77 13.86 8.59
C LYS A 234 8.53 12.68 8.02
N ILE A 235 8.95 12.82 6.77
CA ILE A 235 9.99 11.98 6.19
C ILE A 235 11.34 12.55 6.63
N VAL A 236 12.12 11.76 7.35
CA VAL A 236 13.42 12.14 7.90
C VAL A 236 14.56 11.71 6.99
N GLU A 237 14.45 10.49 6.44
CA GLU A 237 15.45 9.95 5.53
C GLU A 237 14.83 9.04 4.47
N VAL A 238 15.41 9.09 3.27
CA VAL A 238 15.01 8.26 2.14
C VAL A 238 16.27 7.72 1.48
N GLY A 239 16.34 6.43 1.24
CA GLY A 239 17.49 5.81 0.58
C GLY A 239 17.25 4.35 0.20
N PRO A 240 18.17 3.73 -0.56
CA PRO A 240 18.14 2.30 -0.79
C PRO A 240 18.42 1.53 0.52
N PRO A 241 18.02 0.25 0.62
CA PRO A 241 18.26 -0.55 1.84
C PRO A 241 19.72 -0.54 2.31
N SER A 242 20.69 -0.66 1.39
CA SER A 242 22.12 -0.62 1.73
C SER A 242 22.50 0.66 2.47
N GLN A 243 22.09 1.83 2.00
CA GLN A 243 22.35 3.10 2.67
C GLN A 243 21.69 3.15 4.05
N ILE A 244 20.40 2.84 4.12
CA ILE A 244 19.64 2.94 5.38
C ILE A 244 20.20 2.01 6.46
N PHE A 245 20.58 0.77 6.11
CA PHE A 245 21.08 -0.19 7.10
C PHE A 245 22.55 -0.05 7.43
N GLU A 246 23.39 0.36 6.47
CA GLU A 246 24.86 0.32 6.63
C GLU A 246 25.46 1.70 6.87
N ALA A 247 24.85 2.76 6.30
CA ALA A 247 25.36 4.12 6.38
C ALA A 247 24.24 5.16 6.48
N PRO A 248 23.30 5.06 7.46
CA PRO A 248 22.24 6.05 7.62
C PRO A 248 22.83 7.45 7.85
N GLN A 249 22.26 8.45 7.16
CA GLN A 249 22.78 9.81 7.17
C GLN A 249 22.27 10.63 8.35
N GLN A 250 21.03 10.33 8.79
CA GLN A 250 20.37 11.09 9.84
C GLN A 250 20.59 10.44 11.20
N GLU A 251 20.97 11.22 12.21
CA GLU A 251 21.17 10.71 13.58
C GLU A 251 19.92 10.03 14.14
N ARG A 252 18.74 10.55 13.80
CA ARG A 252 17.49 9.97 14.26
C ARG A 252 17.24 8.59 13.64
N THR A 253 17.64 8.38 12.38
CA THR A 253 17.58 7.06 11.70
C THR A 253 18.54 6.08 12.40
N LYS A 254 19.77 6.50 12.69
CA LYS A 254 20.77 5.67 13.41
C LYS A 254 20.26 5.22 14.78
N GLN A 255 19.74 6.15 15.56
CA GLN A 255 19.16 5.87 16.86
C GLN A 255 18.01 4.87 16.79
N PHE A 256 17.09 5.05 15.84
CA PHE A 256 15.98 4.14 15.65
C PHE A 256 16.43 2.74 15.25
N LEU A 257 17.33 2.64 14.26
CA LEU A 257 17.84 1.34 13.78
C LEU A 257 18.64 0.60 14.87
N SER A 258 19.39 1.29 15.71
CA SER A 258 20.11 0.67 16.82
C SER A 258 19.20 0.02 17.87
N GLN A 259 17.93 0.45 17.97
CA GLN A 259 16.95 -0.13 18.89
C GLN A 259 16.25 -1.38 18.36
N ILE A 260 16.17 -1.54 17.04
CA ILE A 260 15.39 -2.62 16.41
C ILE A 260 16.23 -3.72 15.76
N LEU A 261 17.54 -3.50 15.61
CA LEU A 261 18.46 -4.47 14.99
C LEU A 261 19.24 -5.28 16.01
N HIS A 262 18.93 -5.14 17.31
CA HIS A 262 19.55 -5.89 18.43
C HIS A 262 18.62 -6.94 19.01
#